data_a72cc7599d765da43ff9bb0d3bfcd872
#
_entry.id   a72cc7599d765da43ff9bb0d3bfcd872
#
_cell.length_a   1.000
_cell.length_b   1.000
_cell.length_c   1.000
_cell.angle_alpha   90.00
_cell.angle_beta   90.00
_cell.angle_gamma   90.00
#
_symmetry.space_group_name_H-M   'P 1'
#
loop_
_entity.id
_entity.type
_entity.pdbx_description
1 polymer ?
#
loop_
_entity_poly.entity_id
_entity_poly.type
_entity_poly.pdbx_seq_one_letter_code
_entity_poly.pdbx_strand_id
1 'polypeptide(L)'
;MGTPEYTLPQALELFHHIGLDGAEIVVQDGYRCAIPQQADLDELNSLRRQADKLGLRIIALTPYYSRFNDLSSQVREKEIDGLTQVISYAKVMGAEFIRIYAGNFAQGDTDPSGEKRQVLVDSMRRLGDRAAEYGIKLVMENHFNTMTVSAADSISLAQEINHPAVGILYDQANLTFTNNEPWNQALPLQFSKVYYTHVKDLVFRDGCRTFTSSDVSHPKEEERNVITRIVGEGIVPWPAILQEMKRLGYDGWLSLEYERRWHPQDIPDASIGMKKSAEYLRSCFKTLN
;
A
#
# COMPACT_ATOMS: atom_id res chain seq x y z
N MET A 1 1.73 10.22 1.42
CA MET A 1 3.19 10.02 1.49
C MET A 1 3.91 10.79 0.38
N GLY A 2 3.42 10.73 -0.83
CA GLY A 2 4.05 11.35 -1.99
C GLY A 2 4.00 12.87 -2.05
N THR A 3 3.10 13.51 -1.30
CA THR A 3 2.85 14.97 -1.36
C THR A 3 2.94 15.63 0.02
N PRO A 4 4.03 15.43 0.79
CA PRO A 4 4.10 15.91 2.18
C PRO A 4 4.06 17.43 2.31
N GLU A 5 4.41 18.18 1.28
CA GLU A 5 4.43 19.63 1.23
C GLU A 5 3.03 20.23 0.97
N TYR A 6 2.09 19.42 0.47
CA TYR A 6 0.75 19.85 0.05
C TYR A 6 -0.29 19.61 1.14
N THR A 7 -1.36 20.39 1.15
CA THR A 7 -2.61 20.00 1.84
C THR A 7 -3.34 18.96 0.99
N LEU A 8 -4.30 18.22 1.58
CA LEU A 8 -5.05 17.22 0.82
C LEU A 8 -5.82 17.83 -0.38
N PRO A 9 -6.53 18.97 -0.26
CA PRO A 9 -7.11 19.64 -1.42
C PRO A 9 -6.08 19.98 -2.51
N GLN A 10 -4.92 20.51 -2.13
CA GLN A 10 -3.85 20.84 -3.08
C GLN A 10 -3.26 19.60 -3.75
N ALA A 11 -3.15 18.48 -3.02
CA ALA A 11 -2.70 17.21 -3.59
C ALA A 11 -3.70 16.67 -4.65
N LEU A 12 -5.01 16.78 -4.41
CA LEU A 12 -6.02 16.41 -5.40
C LEU A 12 -5.94 17.29 -6.67
N GLU A 13 -5.76 18.59 -6.52
CA GLU A 13 -5.56 19.50 -7.66
C GLU A 13 -4.29 19.15 -8.45
N LEU A 14 -3.20 18.82 -7.74
CA LEU A 14 -1.96 18.36 -8.38
C LEU A 14 -2.20 17.06 -9.17
N PHE A 15 -2.88 16.06 -8.59
CA PHE A 15 -3.12 14.79 -9.25
C PHE A 15 -3.96 14.96 -10.52
N HIS A 16 -4.99 15.79 -10.47
CA HIS A 16 -5.74 16.19 -11.67
C HIS A 16 -4.82 16.86 -12.71
N HIS A 17 -4.01 17.84 -12.31
CA HIS A 17 -3.15 18.59 -13.20
C HIS A 17 -2.10 17.71 -13.92
N ILE A 18 -1.52 16.73 -13.23
CA ILE A 18 -0.56 15.79 -13.82
C ILE A 18 -1.25 14.60 -14.51
N GLY A 19 -2.58 14.60 -14.54
CA GLY A 19 -3.38 13.65 -15.31
C GLY A 19 -3.48 12.26 -14.67
N LEU A 20 -3.50 12.13 -13.34
CA LEU A 20 -3.82 10.88 -12.66
C LEU A 20 -5.34 10.62 -12.69
N ASP A 21 -5.72 9.36 -12.53
CA ASP A 21 -7.11 8.91 -12.62
C ASP A 21 -7.78 8.81 -11.23
N GLY A 22 -6.99 8.83 -10.16
CA GLY A 22 -7.48 8.72 -8.80
C GLY A 22 -6.43 9.01 -7.74
N ALA A 23 -6.83 8.83 -6.48
CA ALA A 23 -5.99 9.07 -5.32
C ALA A 23 -6.13 7.95 -4.28
N GLU A 24 -5.01 7.61 -3.67
CA GLU A 24 -4.93 6.88 -2.41
C GLU A 24 -4.57 7.85 -1.30
N ILE A 25 -5.32 7.83 -0.20
CA ILE A 25 -5.23 8.85 0.85
C ILE A 25 -4.85 8.21 2.19
N VAL A 26 -3.79 8.74 2.80
CA VAL A 26 -3.37 8.36 4.15
C VAL A 26 -4.40 8.80 5.18
N VAL A 27 -4.66 7.94 6.18
CA VAL A 27 -5.44 8.28 7.38
C VAL A 27 -4.50 8.25 8.57
N GLN A 28 -4.01 9.42 8.96
CA GLN A 28 -3.02 9.56 10.04
C GLN A 28 -2.92 11.01 10.52
N ASP A 29 -2.86 11.18 11.84
CA ASP A 29 -2.65 12.50 12.45
C ASP A 29 -1.25 13.06 12.16
N GLY A 30 -1.14 14.37 12.12
CA GLY A 30 0.12 15.08 11.93
C GLY A 30 0.65 15.11 10.49
N TYR A 31 -0.09 14.57 9.52
CA TYR A 31 0.24 14.64 8.10
C TYR A 31 -0.62 15.68 7.39
N ARG A 32 0.02 16.60 6.70
CA ARG A 32 -0.64 17.72 6.03
C ARG A 32 -1.57 17.29 4.88
N CYS A 33 -1.19 16.22 4.19
CA CYS A 33 -1.92 15.66 3.04
C CYS A 33 -2.75 14.41 3.41
N ALA A 34 -3.15 14.27 4.67
CA ALA A 34 -3.87 13.09 5.15
C ALA A 34 -5.23 13.46 5.76
N ILE A 35 -6.09 12.47 5.87
CA ILE A 35 -7.29 12.50 6.71
C ILE A 35 -6.83 12.24 8.15
N PRO A 36 -7.26 13.05 9.15
CA PRO A 36 -6.98 12.75 10.55
C PRO A 36 -7.69 11.49 11.01
N GLN A 37 -7.15 10.81 12.04
CA GLN A 37 -7.77 9.59 12.58
C GLN A 37 -9.20 9.84 13.11
N GLN A 38 -9.44 11.05 13.63
CA GLN A 38 -10.77 11.53 14.01
C GLN A 38 -11.20 12.64 13.04
N ALA A 39 -11.81 12.22 11.92
CA ALA A 39 -12.27 13.14 10.87
C ALA A 39 -13.75 13.42 10.97
N ASP A 40 -14.15 14.63 10.63
CA ASP A 40 -15.55 15.00 10.43
C ASP A 40 -16.08 14.45 9.10
N LEU A 41 -17.27 13.82 9.13
CA LEU A 41 -17.86 13.20 7.94
C LEU A 41 -18.30 14.22 6.88
N ASP A 42 -18.67 15.44 7.28
CA ASP A 42 -19.02 16.50 6.34
C ASP A 42 -17.79 17.05 5.62
N GLU A 43 -16.66 17.12 6.31
CA GLU A 43 -15.37 17.44 5.69
C GLU A 43 -14.98 16.37 4.67
N LEU A 44 -15.12 15.09 5.01
CA LEU A 44 -14.85 13.98 4.09
C LEU A 44 -15.77 14.02 2.86
N ASN A 45 -17.04 14.27 3.05
CA ASN A 45 -17.99 14.48 1.94
C ASN A 45 -17.60 15.68 1.05
N SER A 46 -17.07 16.74 1.65
CA SER A 46 -16.59 17.91 0.90
C SER A 46 -15.34 17.56 0.05
N LEU A 47 -14.38 16.83 0.62
CA LEU A 47 -13.21 16.34 -0.09
C LEU A 47 -13.59 15.39 -1.25
N ARG A 48 -14.53 14.47 -1.02
CA ARG A 48 -15.05 13.63 -2.08
C ARG A 48 -15.63 14.44 -3.23
N ARG A 49 -16.51 15.41 -2.93
CA ARG A 49 -17.08 16.30 -3.97
C ARG A 49 -16.02 17.08 -4.72
N GLN A 50 -14.91 17.46 -4.06
CA GLN A 50 -13.78 18.09 -4.74
C GLN A 50 -13.08 17.13 -5.70
N ALA A 51 -12.81 15.90 -5.27
CA ALA A 51 -12.23 14.86 -6.13
C ALA A 51 -13.12 14.58 -7.34
N ASP A 52 -14.44 14.41 -7.12
CA ASP A 52 -15.41 14.19 -8.20
C ASP A 52 -15.42 15.34 -9.23
N LYS A 53 -15.36 16.60 -8.78
CA LYS A 53 -15.28 17.79 -9.67
C LYS A 53 -13.99 17.81 -10.49
N LEU A 54 -12.91 17.27 -9.95
CA LEU A 54 -11.62 17.14 -10.63
C LEU A 54 -11.54 15.89 -11.52
N GLY A 55 -12.59 15.05 -11.54
CA GLY A 55 -12.60 13.80 -12.29
C GLY A 55 -11.72 12.72 -11.67
N LEU A 56 -11.36 12.83 -10.39
CA LEU A 56 -10.54 11.86 -9.67
C LEU A 56 -11.42 10.91 -8.85
N ARG A 57 -11.09 9.63 -8.86
CA ARG A 57 -11.68 8.66 -7.93
C ARG A 57 -10.80 8.56 -6.66
N ILE A 58 -11.43 8.51 -5.50
CA ILE A 58 -10.73 8.09 -4.28
C ILE A 58 -10.76 6.57 -4.27
N ILE A 59 -9.60 5.93 -4.44
CA ILE A 59 -9.51 4.49 -4.66
C ILE A 59 -9.29 3.75 -3.36
N ALA A 60 -8.38 4.26 -2.52
CA ALA A 60 -8.01 3.58 -1.30
C ALA A 60 -7.76 4.57 -0.16
N LEU A 61 -7.99 4.10 1.06
CA LEU A 61 -7.52 4.72 2.29
C LEU A 61 -6.38 3.90 2.90
N THR A 62 -5.40 4.59 3.49
CA THR A 62 -4.15 4.00 3.97
C THR A 62 -3.90 4.37 5.42
N PRO A 63 -4.57 3.72 6.39
CA PRO A 63 -4.30 3.89 7.81
C PRO A 63 -3.03 3.17 8.25
N TYR A 64 -2.53 3.52 9.45
CA TYR A 64 -1.37 2.89 10.06
C TYR A 64 -1.71 1.95 11.23
N TYR A 65 -2.95 1.52 11.36
CA TYR A 65 -3.30 0.43 12.28
C TYR A 65 -2.62 -0.87 11.82
N SER A 66 -1.98 -1.58 12.75
CA SER A 66 -1.15 -2.75 12.41
C SER A 66 -1.10 -3.84 13.49
N ARG A 67 -1.49 -3.52 14.74
CA ARG A 67 -1.34 -4.45 15.86
C ARG A 67 -2.50 -5.44 15.97
N PHE A 68 -3.05 -5.90 14.86
CA PHE A 68 -4.12 -6.89 14.80
C PHE A 68 -3.69 -8.28 15.27
N ASN A 69 -2.37 -8.52 15.34
CA ASN A 69 -1.73 -9.74 15.83
C ASN A 69 -1.26 -9.65 17.31
N ASP A 70 -1.56 -8.55 18.01
CA ASP A 70 -1.16 -8.39 19.41
C ASP A 70 -1.90 -9.40 20.31
N LEU A 71 -1.18 -10.06 21.21
CA LEU A 71 -1.79 -11.05 22.11
C LEU A 71 -2.69 -10.41 23.17
N SER A 72 -2.48 -9.12 23.49
CA SER A 72 -3.40 -8.36 24.32
C SER A 72 -4.69 -8.06 23.56
N SER A 73 -5.80 -8.64 24.02
CA SER A 73 -7.12 -8.36 23.45
C SER A 73 -7.47 -6.87 23.49
N GLN A 74 -7.09 -6.16 24.55
CA GLN A 74 -7.34 -4.73 24.69
C GLN A 74 -6.65 -3.92 23.59
N VAL A 75 -5.43 -4.27 23.23
CA VAL A 75 -4.69 -3.61 22.16
C VAL A 75 -5.34 -3.93 20.80
N ARG A 76 -5.65 -5.22 20.53
CA ARG A 76 -6.32 -5.62 19.28
C ARG A 76 -7.66 -4.93 19.08
N GLU A 77 -8.52 -4.89 20.11
CA GLU A 77 -9.83 -4.25 19.98
C GLU A 77 -9.70 -2.76 19.66
N LYS A 78 -8.74 -2.05 20.25
CA LYS A 78 -8.47 -0.65 19.90
C LYS A 78 -8.07 -0.49 18.42
N GLU A 79 -7.24 -1.37 17.90
CA GLU A 79 -6.85 -1.37 16.47
C GLU A 79 -8.03 -1.70 15.56
N ILE A 80 -8.86 -2.67 15.95
CA ILE A 80 -10.08 -3.05 15.21
C ILE A 80 -11.10 -1.90 15.20
N ASP A 81 -11.31 -1.24 16.34
CA ASP A 81 -12.21 -0.08 16.43
C ASP A 81 -11.71 1.07 15.54
N GLY A 82 -10.40 1.35 15.58
CA GLY A 82 -9.79 2.36 14.72
C GLY A 82 -9.97 2.05 13.24
N LEU A 83 -9.72 0.81 12.80
CA LEU A 83 -9.93 0.42 11.40
C LEU A 83 -11.42 0.40 11.03
N THR A 84 -12.32 0.03 11.94
CA THR A 84 -13.77 0.12 11.73
C THR A 84 -14.22 1.56 11.46
N GLN A 85 -13.61 2.53 12.15
CA GLN A 85 -13.84 3.95 11.86
C GLN A 85 -13.36 4.31 10.45
N VAL A 86 -12.18 3.81 10.01
CA VAL A 86 -11.67 4.05 8.65
C VAL A 86 -12.58 3.41 7.58
N ILE A 87 -13.19 2.25 7.86
CA ILE A 87 -14.20 1.65 6.97
C ILE A 87 -15.37 2.61 6.76
N SER A 88 -15.84 3.31 7.81
CA SER A 88 -16.88 4.33 7.66
C SER A 88 -16.43 5.51 6.80
N TYR A 89 -15.18 5.93 6.92
CA TYR A 89 -14.59 6.98 6.06
C TYR A 89 -14.49 6.54 4.60
N ALA A 90 -14.05 5.31 4.36
CA ALA A 90 -13.96 4.73 3.02
C ALA A 90 -15.34 4.73 2.32
N LYS A 91 -16.40 4.37 3.05
CA LYS A 91 -17.78 4.46 2.56
C LYS A 91 -18.15 5.89 2.14
N VAL A 92 -17.88 6.88 2.99
CA VAL A 92 -18.19 8.30 2.72
C VAL A 92 -17.38 8.80 1.52
N MET A 93 -16.09 8.45 1.47
CA MET A 93 -15.19 8.86 0.39
C MET A 93 -15.43 8.09 -0.92
N GLY A 94 -16.18 6.99 -0.89
CA GLY A 94 -16.41 6.12 -2.05
C GLY A 94 -15.17 5.30 -2.42
N ALA A 95 -14.26 5.06 -1.45
CA ALA A 95 -13.09 4.24 -1.67
C ALA A 95 -13.44 2.75 -1.78
N GLU A 96 -12.76 2.05 -2.68
CA GLU A 96 -12.95 0.62 -2.92
C GLU A 96 -12.09 -0.24 -1.99
N PHE A 97 -10.94 0.31 -1.57
CA PHE A 97 -9.94 -0.43 -0.82
C PHE A 97 -9.55 0.29 0.46
N ILE A 98 -9.12 -0.51 1.45
CA ILE A 98 -8.33 -0.03 2.59
C ILE A 98 -7.07 -0.87 2.63
N ARG A 99 -5.91 -0.21 2.49
CA ARG A 99 -4.62 -0.87 2.68
C ARG A 99 -4.39 -1.11 4.16
N ILE A 100 -3.96 -2.30 4.50
CA ILE A 100 -3.64 -2.72 5.87
C ILE A 100 -2.28 -3.42 5.93
N TYR A 101 -1.64 -3.33 7.08
CA TYR A 101 -0.53 -4.19 7.42
C TYR A 101 -1.04 -5.49 8.06
N ALA A 102 -0.53 -6.61 7.62
CA ALA A 102 -0.88 -7.93 8.15
C ALA A 102 -0.12 -8.21 9.46
N GLY A 103 -0.49 -7.52 10.52
CA GLY A 103 0.19 -7.54 11.81
C GLY A 103 1.42 -6.64 11.86
N ASN A 104 2.08 -6.63 13.01
CA ASN A 104 3.28 -5.87 13.28
C ASN A 104 4.25 -6.74 14.08
N PHE A 105 5.47 -6.87 13.57
CA PHE A 105 6.58 -7.49 14.26
C PHE A 105 7.65 -6.43 14.55
N ALA A 106 7.92 -6.17 15.83
CA ALA A 106 9.11 -5.41 16.21
C ALA A 106 10.39 -6.21 15.88
N GLN A 107 11.51 -5.52 15.81
CA GLN A 107 12.80 -6.18 15.58
C GLN A 107 13.03 -7.30 16.60
N GLY A 108 13.32 -8.50 16.11
CA GLY A 108 13.51 -9.70 16.94
C GLY A 108 12.21 -10.37 17.45
N ASP A 109 11.05 -9.83 17.11
CA ASP A 109 9.77 -10.44 17.45
C ASP A 109 9.47 -11.63 16.53
N THR A 110 8.90 -12.68 17.09
CA THR A 110 8.60 -13.92 16.39
C THR A 110 7.26 -14.49 16.83
N ASP A 111 6.77 -15.49 16.14
CA ASP A 111 5.53 -16.22 16.46
C ASP A 111 5.74 -17.74 16.42
N PRO A 112 6.59 -18.30 17.30
CA PRO A 112 6.91 -19.73 17.28
C PRO A 112 5.72 -20.61 17.65
N SER A 113 4.73 -20.09 18.36
CA SER A 113 3.50 -20.81 18.74
C SER A 113 2.41 -20.74 17.66
N GLY A 114 2.50 -19.79 16.72
CA GLY A 114 1.44 -19.48 15.75
C GLY A 114 0.26 -18.72 16.36
N GLU A 115 0.31 -18.34 17.64
CA GLU A 115 -0.79 -17.68 18.33
C GLU A 115 -1.07 -16.29 17.78
N LYS A 116 -0.01 -15.50 17.47
CA LYS A 116 -0.16 -14.17 16.82
C LYS A 116 -0.82 -14.28 15.45
N ARG A 117 -0.48 -15.33 14.68
CA ARG A 117 -1.10 -15.60 13.38
C ARG A 117 -2.58 -15.92 13.54
N GLN A 118 -2.94 -16.76 14.51
CA GLN A 118 -4.33 -17.12 14.76
C GLN A 118 -5.18 -15.88 15.11
N VAL A 119 -4.72 -15.04 16.02
CA VAL A 119 -5.49 -13.84 16.40
C VAL A 119 -5.55 -12.81 15.28
N LEU A 120 -4.53 -12.77 14.41
CA LEU A 120 -4.58 -11.95 13.19
C LEU A 120 -5.66 -12.44 12.24
N VAL A 121 -5.71 -13.73 11.95
CA VAL A 121 -6.72 -14.34 11.06
C VAL A 121 -8.13 -14.03 11.56
N ASP A 122 -8.37 -14.19 12.85
CA ASP A 122 -9.68 -13.90 13.45
C ASP A 122 -10.03 -12.39 13.38
N SER A 123 -9.05 -11.53 13.61
CA SER A 123 -9.20 -10.07 13.45
C SER A 123 -9.54 -9.68 12.01
N MET A 124 -8.85 -10.29 11.03
CA MET A 124 -9.08 -10.00 9.61
C MET A 124 -10.44 -10.49 9.13
N ARG A 125 -10.94 -11.62 9.63
CA ARG A 125 -12.30 -12.09 9.31
C ARG A 125 -13.36 -11.12 9.83
N ARG A 126 -13.24 -10.70 11.10
CA ARG A 126 -14.16 -9.71 11.70
C ARG A 126 -14.17 -8.39 10.95
N LEU A 127 -13.00 -7.89 10.59
CA LEU A 127 -12.86 -6.65 9.80
C LEU A 127 -13.35 -6.83 8.36
N GLY A 128 -13.11 -8.01 7.77
CA GLY A 128 -13.61 -8.38 6.46
C GLY A 128 -15.14 -8.38 6.39
N ASP A 129 -15.81 -8.93 7.41
CA ASP A 129 -17.28 -8.88 7.53
C ASP A 129 -17.78 -7.43 7.54
N ARG A 130 -17.14 -6.55 8.34
CA ARG A 130 -17.47 -5.12 8.40
C ARG A 130 -17.26 -4.40 7.07
N ALA A 131 -16.14 -4.66 6.41
CA ALA A 131 -15.83 -4.05 5.12
C ALA A 131 -16.81 -4.50 4.03
N ALA A 132 -17.19 -5.78 4.03
CA ALA A 132 -18.13 -6.38 3.08
C ALA A 132 -19.52 -5.72 3.14
N GLU A 133 -20.00 -5.26 4.30
CA GLU A 133 -21.27 -4.54 4.47
C GLU A 133 -21.36 -3.30 3.56
N TYR A 134 -20.21 -2.73 3.20
CA TYR A 134 -20.12 -1.52 2.37
C TYR A 134 -19.47 -1.76 1.00
N GLY A 135 -19.21 -3.02 0.65
CA GLY A 135 -18.54 -3.37 -0.60
C GLY A 135 -17.05 -3.00 -0.66
N ILE A 136 -16.45 -2.70 0.50
CA ILE A 136 -15.03 -2.32 0.64
C ILE A 136 -14.19 -3.58 0.79
N LYS A 137 -12.98 -3.57 0.23
CA LYS A 137 -12.00 -4.65 0.36
C LYS A 137 -10.81 -4.19 1.20
N LEU A 138 -10.41 -5.03 2.14
CA LEU A 138 -9.16 -4.88 2.88
C LEU A 138 -8.04 -5.55 2.09
N VAL A 139 -6.96 -4.84 1.84
CA VAL A 139 -5.83 -5.35 1.06
C VAL A 139 -4.55 -5.32 1.90
N MET A 140 -4.05 -6.52 2.20
CA MET A 140 -2.82 -6.73 2.97
C MET A 140 -1.62 -6.48 2.08
N GLU A 141 -0.83 -5.49 2.41
CA GLU A 141 0.36 -5.13 1.63
C GLU A 141 1.48 -6.17 1.81
N ASN A 142 2.17 -6.54 0.73
CA ASN A 142 3.47 -7.20 0.83
C ASN A 142 4.43 -6.22 1.53
N HIS A 143 4.78 -6.47 2.78
CA HIS A 143 5.56 -5.51 3.57
C HIS A 143 6.45 -6.19 4.60
N PHE A 144 7.65 -5.61 4.82
CA PHE A 144 8.55 -6.06 5.88
C PHE A 144 7.91 -5.89 7.27
N ASN A 145 8.40 -6.61 8.26
CA ASN A 145 7.89 -6.61 9.63
C ASN A 145 6.39 -6.95 9.77
N THR A 146 5.83 -7.69 8.81
CA THR A 146 4.44 -8.17 8.81
C THR A 146 4.39 -9.66 8.49
N MET A 147 3.19 -10.26 8.56
CA MET A 147 2.96 -11.65 8.13
C MET A 147 2.79 -11.81 6.61
N THR A 148 3.01 -10.74 5.84
CA THR A 148 2.99 -10.73 4.37
C THR A 148 4.35 -10.33 3.79
N VAL A 149 5.42 -10.71 4.49
CA VAL A 149 6.80 -10.35 4.13
C VAL A 149 7.29 -11.00 2.84
N SER A 150 6.69 -12.13 2.44
CA SER A 150 6.95 -12.84 1.19
C SER A 150 5.66 -13.12 0.42
N ALA A 151 5.77 -13.42 -0.87
CA ALA A 151 4.63 -13.83 -1.69
C ALA A 151 4.00 -15.13 -1.16
N ALA A 152 4.83 -16.08 -0.69
CA ALA A 152 4.37 -17.34 -0.11
C ALA A 152 3.61 -17.11 1.20
N ASP A 153 4.10 -16.27 2.10
CA ASP A 153 3.41 -15.91 3.34
C ASP A 153 2.11 -15.19 3.06
N SER A 154 2.10 -14.27 2.08
CA SER A 154 0.94 -13.49 1.71
C SER A 154 -0.21 -14.37 1.21
N ILE A 155 0.07 -15.28 0.27
CA ILE A 155 -0.99 -16.18 -0.25
C ILE A 155 -1.43 -17.17 0.81
N SER A 156 -0.52 -17.71 1.63
CA SER A 156 -0.83 -18.61 2.73
C SER A 156 -1.78 -17.96 3.73
N LEU A 157 -1.48 -16.72 4.15
CA LEU A 157 -2.32 -15.98 5.08
C LEU A 157 -3.69 -15.63 4.46
N ALA A 158 -3.73 -15.17 3.22
CA ALA A 158 -4.98 -14.84 2.54
C ALA A 158 -5.89 -16.07 2.34
N GLN A 159 -5.31 -17.24 2.10
CA GLN A 159 -6.04 -18.51 2.03
C GLN A 159 -6.56 -18.95 3.38
N GLU A 160 -5.78 -18.77 4.45
CA GLU A 160 -6.21 -19.11 5.81
C GLU A 160 -7.33 -18.19 6.30
N ILE A 161 -7.23 -16.87 6.05
CA ILE A 161 -8.31 -15.91 6.33
C ILE A 161 -9.58 -16.31 5.58
N ASN A 162 -9.44 -16.71 4.31
CA ASN A 162 -10.52 -17.18 3.44
C ASN A 162 -11.77 -16.30 3.47
N HIS A 163 -11.59 -15.00 3.30
CA HIS A 163 -12.68 -14.02 3.29
C HIS A 163 -12.71 -13.25 1.96
N PRO A 164 -13.89 -13.09 1.28
CA PRO A 164 -13.96 -12.45 -0.04
C PRO A 164 -13.63 -10.96 -0.04
N ALA A 165 -13.77 -10.28 1.10
CA ALA A 165 -13.41 -8.87 1.26
C ALA A 165 -11.97 -8.68 1.76
N VAL A 166 -11.14 -9.75 1.88
CA VAL A 166 -9.74 -9.65 2.30
C VAL A 166 -8.85 -10.24 1.21
N GLY A 167 -7.92 -9.45 0.72
CA GLY A 167 -7.00 -9.83 -0.35
C GLY A 167 -5.60 -9.28 -0.13
N ILE A 168 -4.82 -9.26 -1.19
CA ILE A 168 -3.43 -8.86 -1.21
C ILE A 168 -3.29 -7.55 -1.98
N LEU A 169 -2.53 -6.63 -1.45
CA LEU A 169 -1.93 -5.52 -2.16
C LEU A 169 -0.53 -5.95 -2.60
N TYR A 170 -0.37 -6.12 -3.90
CA TYR A 170 0.91 -6.52 -4.47
C TYR A 170 1.87 -5.35 -4.51
N ASP A 171 3.06 -5.51 -3.93
CA ASP A 171 4.16 -4.57 -3.98
C ASP A 171 5.48 -5.29 -4.31
N GLN A 172 5.84 -5.26 -5.60
CA GLN A 172 7.07 -5.92 -6.05
C GLN A 172 8.32 -5.25 -5.50
N ALA A 173 8.34 -3.95 -5.29
CA ALA A 173 9.50 -3.27 -4.77
C ALA A 173 9.81 -3.75 -3.35
N ASN A 174 8.78 -3.86 -2.48
CA ASN A 174 8.93 -4.43 -1.14
C ASN A 174 9.45 -5.87 -1.19
N LEU A 175 8.89 -6.73 -2.04
CA LEU A 175 9.37 -8.11 -2.21
C LEU A 175 10.82 -8.17 -2.73
N THR A 176 11.20 -7.22 -3.60
CA THR A 176 12.54 -7.14 -4.15
C THR A 176 13.58 -6.79 -3.09
N PHE A 177 13.34 -5.74 -2.30
CA PHE A 177 14.36 -5.32 -1.35
C PHE A 177 14.34 -6.15 -0.05
N THR A 178 13.20 -6.72 0.34
CA THR A 178 13.11 -7.51 1.57
C THR A 178 13.70 -8.91 1.41
N ASN A 179 13.32 -9.63 0.35
CA ASN A 179 13.66 -11.05 0.16
C ASN A 179 14.34 -11.35 -1.18
N ASN A 180 14.59 -10.32 -2.00
CA ASN A 180 15.06 -10.48 -3.38
C ASN A 180 14.17 -11.44 -4.20
N GLU A 181 12.85 -11.36 -3.98
CA GLU A 181 11.91 -12.24 -4.67
C GLU A 181 11.74 -11.86 -6.14
N PRO A 182 11.95 -12.80 -7.07
CA PRO A 182 11.76 -12.53 -8.48
C PRO A 182 10.27 -12.39 -8.81
N TRP A 183 9.90 -11.32 -9.49
CA TRP A 183 8.52 -10.98 -9.85
C TRP A 183 7.79 -12.09 -10.61
N ASN A 184 8.51 -12.83 -11.48
CA ASN A 184 7.95 -13.92 -12.29
C ASN A 184 7.59 -15.18 -11.50
N GLN A 185 7.98 -15.25 -10.21
CA GLN A 185 7.53 -16.24 -9.26
C GLN A 185 6.53 -15.64 -8.28
N ALA A 186 6.85 -14.47 -7.72
CA ALA A 186 6.05 -13.82 -6.68
C ALA A 186 4.64 -13.41 -7.17
N LEU A 187 4.53 -12.79 -8.35
CA LEU A 187 3.24 -12.33 -8.87
C LEU A 187 2.30 -13.51 -9.20
N PRO A 188 2.67 -14.51 -10.02
CA PRO A 188 1.77 -15.63 -10.31
C PRO A 188 1.35 -16.43 -9.06
N LEU A 189 2.25 -16.58 -8.08
CA LEU A 189 1.98 -17.34 -6.86
C LEU A 189 0.80 -16.78 -6.06
N GLN A 190 0.72 -15.45 -5.93
CA GLN A 190 -0.29 -14.78 -5.11
C GLN A 190 -1.44 -14.13 -5.91
N PHE A 191 -1.37 -14.16 -7.23
CA PHE A 191 -2.25 -13.39 -8.13
C PHE A 191 -3.75 -13.62 -7.87
N SER A 192 -4.17 -14.85 -7.55
CA SER A 192 -5.58 -15.18 -7.29
C SER A 192 -6.22 -14.38 -6.14
N LYS A 193 -5.41 -13.74 -5.30
CA LYS A 193 -5.83 -12.90 -4.17
C LYS A 193 -5.36 -11.46 -4.28
N VAL A 194 -4.68 -11.08 -5.37
CA VAL A 194 -4.26 -9.70 -5.63
C VAL A 194 -5.47 -8.88 -6.08
N TYR A 195 -5.82 -7.87 -5.31
CA TYR A 195 -6.92 -6.95 -5.60
C TYR A 195 -6.44 -5.54 -5.94
N TYR A 196 -5.24 -5.19 -5.51
CA TYR A 196 -4.68 -3.85 -5.64
C TYR A 196 -3.16 -3.91 -5.81
N THR A 197 -2.56 -2.91 -6.45
CA THR A 197 -1.12 -2.91 -6.73
C THR A 197 -0.50 -1.57 -6.40
N HIS A 198 0.56 -1.57 -5.59
CA HIS A 198 1.48 -0.47 -5.45
C HIS A 198 2.57 -0.52 -6.51
N VAL A 199 2.92 0.64 -7.03
CA VAL A 199 3.96 0.82 -8.04
C VAL A 199 4.99 1.80 -7.50
N LYS A 200 6.18 1.30 -7.22
CA LYS A 200 7.35 2.09 -6.86
C LYS A 200 8.61 1.48 -7.47
N ASP A 201 9.70 2.21 -7.45
CA ASP A 201 10.97 1.76 -8.00
C ASP A 201 12.12 2.15 -7.10
N LEU A 202 13.21 1.41 -7.19
CA LEU A 202 14.38 1.56 -6.34
C LEU A 202 15.67 1.12 -7.04
N VAL A 203 16.79 1.50 -6.44
CA VAL A 203 18.10 0.89 -6.70
C VAL A 203 18.78 0.57 -5.38
N PHE A 204 19.74 -0.35 -5.39
CA PHE A 204 20.64 -0.57 -4.25
C PHE A 204 21.90 0.31 -4.39
N ARG A 205 22.31 0.98 -3.29
CA ARG A 205 23.43 1.95 -3.30
C ARG A 205 24.72 1.35 -3.82
N ASP A 206 25.10 0.19 -3.33
CA ASP A 206 26.42 -0.42 -3.63
C ASP A 206 26.28 -1.74 -4.41
N GLY A 207 25.18 -1.95 -5.12
CA GLY A 207 24.89 -3.21 -5.78
C GLY A 207 24.63 -4.37 -4.81
N CYS A 208 24.66 -4.12 -3.51
CA CYS A 208 24.37 -5.10 -2.47
C CYS A 208 22.86 -5.40 -2.48
N ARG A 209 22.52 -6.64 -2.75
CA ARG A 209 21.13 -7.13 -2.83
C ARG A 209 20.68 -7.85 -1.57
N THR A 210 21.52 -7.89 -0.55
CA THR A 210 21.15 -8.50 0.73
C THR A 210 20.66 -7.43 1.67
N PHE A 211 19.42 -7.59 2.11
CA PHE A 211 18.75 -6.69 2.99
C PHE A 211 18.19 -7.48 4.19
N THR A 212 18.35 -6.98 5.40
CA THR A 212 17.67 -7.53 6.56
C THR A 212 16.54 -6.60 6.96
N SER A 213 15.44 -7.13 7.48
CA SER A 213 14.30 -6.31 7.92
C SER A 213 14.69 -5.28 8.99
N SER A 214 15.78 -5.52 9.73
CA SER A 214 16.38 -4.57 10.68
C SER A 214 16.99 -3.34 10.01
N ASP A 215 17.37 -3.44 8.74
CA ASP A 215 17.99 -2.34 7.99
C ASP A 215 16.96 -1.35 7.41
N VAL A 216 15.67 -1.68 7.48
CA VAL A 216 14.60 -0.82 6.94
C VAL A 216 14.08 0.17 7.98
N SER A 217 14.07 -0.20 9.25
CA SER A 217 13.53 0.64 10.32
C SER A 217 14.46 1.80 10.63
N HIS A 218 14.34 2.89 9.87
CA HIS A 218 15.03 4.17 10.10
C HIS A 218 16.56 4.07 10.19
N PRO A 219 17.25 3.46 9.21
CA PRO A 219 18.70 3.53 9.17
C PRO A 219 19.12 4.99 9.01
N LYS A 220 20.31 5.32 9.52
CA LYS A 220 20.90 6.61 9.19
C LYS A 220 21.08 6.70 7.67
N GLU A 221 21.04 7.92 7.13
CA GLU A 221 21.08 8.13 5.68
C GLU A 221 22.32 7.45 5.02
N GLU A 222 23.47 7.48 5.67
CA GLU A 222 24.70 6.84 5.24
C GLU A 222 24.65 5.30 5.27
N GLU A 223 23.77 4.72 6.09
CA GLU A 223 23.61 3.26 6.24
C GLU A 223 22.51 2.70 5.32
N ARG A 224 21.77 3.57 4.63
CA ARG A 224 20.64 3.20 3.80
C ARG A 224 21.09 2.63 2.45
N ASN A 225 20.75 1.37 2.20
CA ASN A 225 21.09 0.65 0.97
C ASN A 225 20.02 0.77 -0.13
N VAL A 226 18.76 0.96 0.24
CA VAL A 226 17.65 1.11 -0.70
C VAL A 226 17.45 2.59 -1.00
N ILE A 227 17.55 2.95 -2.27
CA ILE A 227 17.38 4.31 -2.77
C ILE A 227 16.15 4.35 -3.67
N THR A 228 15.14 5.09 -3.27
CA THR A 228 13.89 5.26 -4.04
C THR A 228 14.16 5.97 -5.37
N ARG A 229 13.44 5.56 -6.43
CA ARG A 229 13.55 6.13 -7.78
C ARG A 229 12.18 6.44 -8.37
N ILE A 230 12.15 7.33 -9.35
CA ILE A 230 11.03 7.48 -10.26
C ILE A 230 10.79 6.14 -10.96
N VAL A 231 9.55 5.73 -11.12
CA VAL A 231 9.21 4.46 -11.78
C VAL A 231 9.77 4.44 -13.20
N GLY A 232 10.55 3.40 -13.50
CA GLY A 232 11.28 3.24 -14.75
C GLY A 232 12.74 3.70 -14.70
N GLU A 233 13.18 4.33 -13.60
CA GLU A 233 14.57 4.73 -13.37
C GLU A 233 15.29 3.79 -12.38
N GLY A 234 14.61 2.75 -11.91
CA GLY A 234 15.14 1.76 -10.96
C GLY A 234 15.32 0.37 -11.58
N ILE A 235 15.29 -0.64 -10.71
CA ILE A 235 15.56 -2.04 -11.08
C ILE A 235 14.29 -2.89 -11.18
N VAL A 236 13.12 -2.39 -10.78
CA VAL A 236 11.87 -3.14 -10.86
C VAL A 236 11.43 -3.21 -12.32
N PRO A 237 11.32 -4.41 -12.93
CA PRO A 237 11.09 -4.54 -14.37
C PRO A 237 9.60 -4.36 -14.73
N TRP A 238 9.06 -3.15 -14.51
CA TRP A 238 7.65 -2.85 -14.70
C TRP A 238 7.07 -3.26 -16.05
N PRO A 239 7.78 -3.12 -17.20
CA PRO A 239 7.23 -3.57 -18.47
C PRO A 239 6.89 -5.07 -18.47
N ALA A 240 7.77 -5.91 -17.91
CA ALA A 240 7.56 -7.35 -17.83
C ALA A 240 6.46 -7.71 -16.81
N ILE A 241 6.42 -7.02 -15.67
CA ILE A 241 5.37 -7.18 -14.66
C ILE A 241 4.00 -6.83 -15.24
N LEU A 242 3.86 -5.70 -15.94
CA LEU A 242 2.61 -5.28 -16.58
C LEU A 242 2.16 -6.25 -17.67
N GLN A 243 3.10 -6.80 -18.45
CA GLN A 243 2.80 -7.84 -19.43
C GLN A 243 2.22 -9.08 -18.77
N GLU A 244 2.81 -9.53 -17.66
CA GLU A 244 2.32 -10.69 -16.91
C GLU A 244 0.98 -10.40 -16.22
N MET A 245 0.81 -9.21 -15.63
CA MET A 245 -0.49 -8.78 -15.08
C MET A 245 -1.59 -8.84 -16.13
N LYS A 246 -1.33 -8.32 -17.33
CA LYS A 246 -2.26 -8.41 -18.46
C LYS A 246 -2.56 -9.87 -18.84
N ARG A 247 -1.53 -10.72 -18.93
CA ARG A 247 -1.70 -12.16 -19.22
C ARG A 247 -2.55 -12.88 -18.18
N LEU A 248 -2.41 -12.50 -16.91
CA LEU A 248 -3.17 -13.04 -15.78
C LEU A 248 -4.59 -12.44 -15.66
N GLY A 249 -4.92 -11.40 -16.46
CA GLY A 249 -6.23 -10.76 -16.45
C GLY A 249 -6.41 -9.70 -15.39
N TYR A 250 -5.32 -9.06 -14.91
CA TYR A 250 -5.43 -7.93 -13.98
C TYR A 250 -6.01 -6.70 -14.71
N ASP A 251 -7.09 -6.17 -14.18
CA ASP A 251 -7.78 -4.96 -14.65
C ASP A 251 -7.95 -3.90 -13.55
N GLY A 252 -7.23 -4.10 -12.42
CA GLY A 252 -7.30 -3.23 -11.25
C GLY A 252 -6.44 -1.98 -11.36
N TRP A 253 -6.31 -1.28 -10.24
CA TRP A 253 -5.58 -0.03 -10.10
C TRP A 253 -4.08 -0.25 -9.92
N LEU A 254 -3.31 0.67 -10.48
CA LEU A 254 -1.87 0.82 -10.25
C LEU A 254 -1.66 2.13 -9.46
N SER A 255 -1.37 2.02 -8.19
CA SER A 255 -1.15 3.18 -7.30
C SER A 255 0.33 3.52 -7.21
N LEU A 256 0.70 4.74 -7.57
CA LEU A 256 2.06 5.24 -7.40
C LEU A 256 2.35 5.47 -5.92
N GLU A 257 3.11 4.58 -5.30
CA GLU A 257 3.61 4.78 -3.95
C GLU A 257 4.89 5.64 -4.00
N TYR A 258 4.71 6.94 -3.89
CA TYR A 258 5.78 7.93 -4.02
C TYR A 258 6.30 8.34 -2.64
N GLU A 259 7.46 7.83 -2.23
CA GLU A 259 7.97 7.87 -0.85
C GLU A 259 8.71 9.19 -0.48
N ARG A 260 8.31 10.32 -1.06
CA ARG A 260 8.97 11.61 -0.86
C ARG A 260 9.03 12.04 0.62
N ARG A 261 8.01 11.71 1.43
CA ARG A 261 8.00 12.02 2.85
C ARG A 261 9.21 11.43 3.60
N TRP A 262 9.60 10.22 3.22
CA TRP A 262 10.68 9.49 3.88
C TRP A 262 12.04 9.77 3.24
N HIS A 263 12.05 9.99 1.94
CA HIS A 263 13.27 10.09 1.13
C HIS A 263 13.22 11.30 0.18
N PRO A 264 13.08 12.55 0.70
CA PRO A 264 12.94 13.74 -0.13
C PRO A 264 14.17 14.05 -0.98
N GLN A 265 15.34 13.51 -0.60
CA GLN A 265 16.60 13.67 -1.34
C GLN A 265 16.74 12.70 -2.52
N ASP A 266 15.97 11.60 -2.56
CA ASP A 266 16.09 10.56 -3.59
C ASP A 266 15.29 10.89 -4.84
N ILE A 267 14.16 11.55 -4.66
CA ILE A 267 13.15 11.79 -5.68
C ILE A 267 12.67 13.24 -5.65
N PRO A 268 12.39 13.86 -6.82
CA PRO A 268 11.95 15.24 -6.90
C PRO A 268 10.55 15.43 -6.32
N ASP A 269 10.06 16.67 -6.36
CA ASP A 269 8.66 16.99 -6.03
C ASP A 269 7.67 16.11 -6.82
N ALA A 270 6.53 15.82 -6.21
CA ALA A 270 5.49 14.94 -6.77
C ALA A 270 5.00 15.42 -8.15
N SER A 271 4.96 16.74 -8.38
CA SER A 271 4.56 17.33 -9.67
C SER A 271 5.46 16.89 -10.83
N ILE A 272 6.70 16.54 -10.54
CA ILE A 272 7.68 16.06 -11.51
C ILE A 272 7.73 14.54 -11.52
N GLY A 273 7.96 13.93 -10.34
CA GLY A 273 8.25 12.50 -10.27
C GLY A 273 7.02 11.61 -10.48
N MET A 274 5.88 11.92 -9.90
CA MET A 274 4.64 11.17 -10.16
C MET A 274 4.19 11.32 -11.61
N LYS A 275 4.33 12.53 -12.20
CA LYS A 275 4.02 12.75 -13.60
C LYS A 275 4.86 11.85 -14.50
N LYS A 276 6.19 11.85 -14.32
CA LYS A 276 7.11 10.98 -15.09
C LYS A 276 6.78 9.50 -14.91
N SER A 277 6.51 9.06 -13.67
CA SER A 277 6.13 7.68 -13.36
C SER A 277 4.85 7.27 -14.09
N ALA A 278 3.81 8.12 -14.08
CA ALA A 278 2.56 7.86 -14.79
C ALA A 278 2.74 7.82 -16.32
N GLU A 279 3.52 8.76 -16.88
CA GLU A 279 3.84 8.79 -18.31
C GLU A 279 4.59 7.53 -18.74
N TYR A 280 5.57 7.09 -17.94
CA TYR A 280 6.31 5.85 -18.19
C TYR A 280 5.39 4.63 -18.21
N LEU A 281 4.57 4.44 -17.16
CA LEU A 281 3.63 3.31 -17.09
C LEU A 281 2.65 3.31 -18.28
N ARG A 282 2.09 4.47 -18.64
CA ARG A 282 1.20 4.60 -19.80
C ARG A 282 1.92 4.28 -21.11
N SER A 283 3.22 4.60 -21.23
CA SER A 283 4.01 4.21 -22.39
C SER A 283 4.18 2.69 -22.49
N CYS A 284 4.38 2.01 -21.35
CA CYS A 284 4.44 0.54 -21.31
C CYS A 284 3.13 -0.09 -21.81
N PHE A 285 1.97 0.44 -21.40
CA PHE A 285 0.68 -0.08 -21.89
C PHE A 285 0.50 0.07 -23.42
N LYS A 286 1.00 1.14 -24.03
CA LYS A 286 0.93 1.32 -25.50
C LYS A 286 1.71 0.26 -26.25
N THR A 287 2.76 -0.30 -25.65
CA THR A 287 3.58 -1.36 -26.26
C THR A 287 3.01 -2.77 -26.01
N LEU A 288 2.06 -2.91 -25.10
CA LEU A 288 1.41 -4.18 -24.78
C LEU A 288 0.17 -4.47 -25.65
N ASN A 289 -0.28 -3.49 -26.41
CA ASN A 289 -1.38 -3.62 -27.37
C ASN A 289 -0.87 -3.94 -28.76
#